data_f9c4b54ff2141985955c40256f4337a1
#
_entry.id   f9c4b54ff2141985955c40256f4337a1
#
_cell.length_a   1.000
_cell.length_b   1.000
_cell.length_c   1.000
_cell.angle_alpha   90.00
_cell.angle_beta   90.00
_cell.angle_gamma   90.00
#
_symmetry.space_group_name_H-M   'P 1'
#
loop_
_entity.id
_entity.type
_entity.pdbx_description
1 polymer ?
#
loop_
_entity_poly.entity_id
_entity_poly.type
_entity_poly.pdbx_seq_one_letter_code
_entity_poly.pdbx_strand_id
1 'polypeptide(L)'
;MTAWLSRWLKNFAARARVLAPPSKPSGKAANASGPTPLLLKDAVVTESAQPTVQPSPDNDLINSFTVRRPLIGSNGELVGFEFRLTAELEGRVGSHPTVQAAYAHLLLATVRPTTDSGRAVLVALPGNIVSRHSVLEQVPQGIWLVIHPWFTTPTSLEDLSELRLKGVQIGRVVTDPAKGLKADFVQLAWRSDQPEDLWLQLAAWQAEQPAMPLVVSGIDNIDDLERALRSNVKLVCGRVDASKKSAPTDQRTLQPGAMRLAQMLNQVMQIETPRIAEEIRADVVLSYKLLRFANTPALGLAKAVESVDQAVMMLGRKELYRWLSILFLASADGRKASRAVQEIALWRARFLEGLAQRRAEPTETASALFTAGLLSLMDVLLQIPLQQALQPLRLSEAALQALLERRGPWAPYFQLMSDMEKNDLGAIAKSASEFGEMEQLTELSDAAWEWAAKATGHDHMAA
;
A
#
# COMPACT_ATOMS: atom_id res chain seq x y z
N MET A 1 -10.10 13.15 -12.95
CA MET A 1 -11.11 12.27 -12.32
C MET A 1 -11.67 11.20 -13.27
N THR A 2 -11.98 11.49 -14.52
CA THR A 2 -12.63 10.55 -15.47
C THR A 2 -11.73 9.40 -15.95
N ALA A 3 -10.45 9.62 -16.22
CA ALA A 3 -9.53 8.60 -16.74
C ALA A 3 -9.16 7.54 -15.70
N TRP A 4 -8.95 7.94 -14.43
CA TRP A 4 -8.63 7.07 -13.32
C TRP A 4 -9.78 6.11 -13.00
N LEU A 5 -10.98 6.63 -12.80
CA LEU A 5 -12.15 5.81 -12.49
C LEU A 5 -12.47 4.82 -13.63
N SER A 6 -12.28 5.26 -14.86
CA SER A 6 -12.45 4.45 -16.06
C SER A 6 -11.50 3.25 -16.14
N ARG A 7 -10.25 3.46 -15.77
CA ARG A 7 -9.20 2.44 -15.77
C ARG A 7 -9.38 1.48 -14.59
N TRP A 8 -9.72 2.02 -13.42
CA TRP A 8 -10.02 1.25 -12.23
C TRP A 8 -11.21 0.29 -12.46
N LEU A 9 -12.31 0.80 -13.03
CA LEU A 9 -13.49 0.00 -13.34
C LEU A 9 -13.18 -1.17 -14.30
N LYS A 10 -12.26 -1.00 -15.24
CA LYS A 10 -11.81 -2.08 -16.13
C LYS A 10 -11.05 -3.18 -15.39
N ASN A 11 -10.22 -2.83 -14.42
CA ASN A 11 -9.35 -3.79 -13.72
C ASN A 11 -10.03 -4.48 -12.54
N PHE A 12 -10.96 -3.80 -11.86
CA PHE A 12 -11.76 -4.38 -10.78
C PHE A 12 -12.56 -5.60 -11.23
N ALA A 13 -13.19 -5.48 -12.36
CA ALA A 13 -14.03 -6.54 -12.91
C ALA A 13 -13.21 -7.79 -13.36
N ALA A 14 -11.92 -7.66 -13.72
CA ALA A 14 -11.09 -8.79 -14.15
C ALA A 14 -10.91 -9.87 -13.07
N ARG A 15 -11.03 -9.51 -11.80
CA ARG A 15 -10.72 -10.39 -10.66
C ARG A 15 -11.91 -10.92 -9.86
N ALA A 16 -13.12 -10.44 -10.08
CA ALA A 16 -14.32 -11.05 -9.50
C ALA A 16 -14.45 -12.54 -9.89
N ARG A 17 -13.82 -12.96 -11.00
CA ARG A 17 -13.78 -14.36 -11.46
C ARG A 17 -12.81 -15.27 -10.70
N VAL A 18 -11.77 -14.75 -10.09
CA VAL A 18 -10.76 -15.57 -9.37
C VAL A 18 -11.29 -16.03 -8.01
N LEU A 19 -12.36 -15.42 -7.52
CA LEU A 19 -12.95 -15.70 -6.21
C LEU A 19 -14.19 -16.63 -6.26
N ALA A 20 -14.54 -17.18 -7.43
CA ALA A 20 -15.53 -18.25 -7.50
C ALA A 20 -14.88 -19.57 -7.02
N PRO A 21 -15.48 -20.28 -6.04
CA PRO A 21 -14.95 -21.57 -5.61
C PRO A 21 -14.95 -22.55 -6.78
N PRO A 22 -13.94 -23.42 -6.94
CA PRO A 22 -13.90 -24.39 -8.01
C PRO A 22 -15.09 -25.34 -7.89
N SER A 23 -15.86 -25.47 -8.96
CA SER A 23 -16.91 -26.46 -9.09
C SER A 23 -16.32 -27.85 -8.89
N LYS A 24 -16.87 -28.61 -7.95
CA LYS A 24 -16.45 -30.00 -7.68
C LYS A 24 -16.52 -30.84 -8.96
N PRO A 25 -15.44 -31.56 -9.32
CA PRO A 25 -15.53 -32.55 -10.37
C PRO A 25 -16.35 -33.77 -9.86
N SER A 26 -17.34 -34.14 -10.60
CA SER A 26 -18.06 -35.43 -10.44
C SER A 26 -17.10 -36.55 -10.87
N GLY A 27 -16.45 -37.22 -9.93
CA GLY A 27 -15.57 -38.34 -10.16
C GLY A 27 -16.27 -39.65 -9.86
N LYS A 28 -16.32 -40.54 -10.84
CA LYS A 28 -16.69 -41.95 -10.72
C LYS A 28 -15.68 -42.71 -9.85
N ALA A 29 -16.20 -43.54 -8.99
CA ALA A 29 -15.46 -44.51 -8.19
C ALA A 29 -14.73 -45.53 -9.05
N ALA A 30 -13.48 -45.84 -8.67
CA ALA A 30 -12.83 -47.09 -9.08
C ALA A 30 -12.12 -47.66 -7.82
N ASN A 31 -12.52 -48.88 -7.50
CA ASN A 31 -11.94 -49.72 -6.43
C ASN A 31 -10.51 -50.11 -6.75
N ALA A 32 -9.62 -50.06 -5.73
CA ALA A 32 -8.48 -50.97 -5.65
C ALA A 32 -8.07 -51.18 -4.20
N SER A 33 -7.98 -52.44 -3.86
CA SER A 33 -7.68 -53.11 -2.59
C SER A 33 -6.26 -52.90 -2.06
N GLY A 34 -6.13 -52.97 -0.73
CA GLY A 34 -5.05 -52.70 0.15
C GLY A 34 -3.70 -53.44 -0.02
N PRO A 35 -2.81 -53.32 0.94
CA PRO A 35 -2.75 -54.18 2.11
C PRO A 35 -2.40 -53.54 3.46
N THR A 36 -2.63 -54.29 4.50
CA THR A 36 -2.58 -54.12 5.93
C THR A 36 -1.23 -53.64 6.52
N PRO A 37 -1.19 -52.90 7.65
CA PRO A 37 0.03 -52.41 8.27
C PRO A 37 0.61 -53.42 9.27
N LEU A 38 1.95 -53.50 9.30
CA LEU A 38 2.73 -54.20 10.27
C LEU A 38 2.93 -53.35 11.53
N LEU A 39 2.54 -53.90 12.66
CA LEU A 39 2.82 -53.46 14.02
C LEU A 39 4.32 -53.56 14.33
N LEU A 40 4.94 -52.50 14.79
CA LEU A 40 6.21 -52.56 15.53
C LEU A 40 6.05 -51.87 16.89
N LYS A 41 6.46 -52.61 17.92
CA LYS A 41 6.36 -52.34 19.34
C LYS A 41 7.35 -51.27 19.81
N ASP A 42 6.89 -50.53 20.80
CA ASP A 42 7.60 -49.95 21.96
C ASP A 42 9.08 -49.54 21.80
N ALA A 43 9.30 -48.24 21.67
CA ALA A 43 10.55 -47.59 22.10
C ALA A 43 10.19 -46.39 22.99
N VAL A 44 10.65 -46.48 24.24
CA VAL A 44 10.63 -45.45 25.27
C VAL A 44 11.37 -44.23 24.74
N VAL A 45 10.66 -43.13 24.52
CA VAL A 45 11.26 -41.86 24.16
C VAL A 45 11.54 -41.08 25.45
N THR A 46 12.80 -40.98 25.79
CA THR A 46 13.33 -40.02 26.76
C THR A 46 13.07 -38.63 26.23
N GLU A 47 12.45 -37.80 27.05
CA GLU A 47 12.16 -36.41 26.88
C GLU A 47 13.47 -35.61 26.65
N SER A 48 13.83 -35.37 25.39
CA SER A 48 14.94 -34.50 25.04
C SER A 48 14.41 -33.09 24.85
N ALA A 49 14.98 -32.17 25.63
CA ALA A 49 14.73 -30.74 25.55
C ALA A 49 14.66 -30.26 24.10
N GLN A 50 13.57 -29.59 23.75
CA GLN A 50 13.44 -28.86 22.48
C GLN A 50 14.56 -27.81 22.41
N PRO A 51 15.37 -27.77 21.35
CA PRO A 51 16.26 -26.66 21.16
C PRO A 51 15.41 -25.39 20.93
N THR A 52 15.54 -24.42 21.82
CA THR A 52 15.12 -23.04 21.56
C THR A 52 15.85 -22.57 20.30
N VAL A 53 15.17 -22.57 19.18
CA VAL A 53 15.65 -21.98 17.94
C VAL A 53 15.79 -20.49 18.22
N GLN A 54 17.01 -20.03 18.48
CA GLN A 54 17.32 -18.62 18.46
C GLN A 54 17.05 -18.15 17.02
N PRO A 55 16.27 -17.07 16.80
CA PRO A 55 16.04 -16.54 15.48
C PRO A 55 17.40 -16.23 14.84
N SER A 56 17.64 -16.76 13.64
CA SER A 56 18.86 -16.48 12.91
C SER A 56 18.88 -14.99 12.54
N PRO A 57 20.05 -14.30 12.63
CA PRO A 57 20.12 -12.88 12.27
C PRO A 57 19.68 -12.59 10.82
N ASP A 58 19.71 -13.58 9.93
CA ASP A 58 19.26 -13.48 8.55
C ASP A 58 17.75 -13.30 8.44
N ASN A 59 16.95 -13.92 9.32
CA ASN A 59 15.50 -13.83 9.30
C ASN A 59 14.98 -12.45 9.72
N ASP A 60 15.68 -11.79 10.65
CA ASP A 60 15.35 -10.44 11.11
C ASP A 60 15.61 -9.39 10.00
N LEU A 61 16.63 -9.59 9.16
CA LEU A 61 16.92 -8.72 8.02
C LEU A 61 15.89 -8.86 6.91
N ILE A 62 15.45 -10.10 6.60
CA ILE A 62 14.41 -10.35 5.60
C ILE A 62 13.11 -9.64 6.00
N ASN A 63 12.70 -9.79 7.24
CA ASN A 63 11.47 -9.20 7.75
C ASN A 63 11.51 -7.66 7.77
N SER A 64 12.70 -7.05 7.87
CA SER A 64 12.85 -5.59 7.93
C SER A 64 12.53 -4.84 6.63
N PHE A 65 12.53 -5.54 5.49
CA PHE A 65 12.21 -4.95 4.19
C PHE A 65 10.77 -5.18 3.73
N THR A 66 9.99 -5.86 4.53
CA THR A 66 8.59 -6.16 4.20
C THR A 66 7.70 -4.93 4.26
N VAL A 67 8.12 -3.90 5.01
CA VAL A 67 7.37 -2.67 5.20
C VAL A 67 7.94 -1.53 4.37
N ARG A 68 7.06 -0.84 3.67
CA ARG A 68 7.37 0.18 2.67
C ARG A 68 6.69 1.49 3.04
N ARG A 69 7.37 2.60 2.80
CA ARG A 69 6.76 3.92 2.90
C ARG A 69 6.34 4.43 1.53
N PRO A 70 5.13 4.97 1.38
CA PRO A 70 4.67 5.53 0.12
C PRO A 70 5.61 6.62 -0.39
N LEU A 71 5.95 6.56 -1.68
CA LEU A 71 6.72 7.56 -2.40
C LEU A 71 5.78 8.28 -3.37
N ILE A 72 5.55 9.56 -3.13
CA ILE A 72 4.55 10.36 -3.82
C ILE A 72 5.26 11.36 -4.75
N GLY A 73 4.88 11.35 -6.01
CA GLY A 73 5.38 12.26 -7.03
C GLY A 73 4.82 13.66 -6.90
N SER A 74 5.47 14.63 -7.56
CA SER A 74 5.07 16.04 -7.58
C SER A 74 3.64 16.28 -8.07
N ASN A 75 3.05 15.32 -8.81
CA ASN A 75 1.65 15.33 -9.27
C ASN A 75 0.66 14.75 -8.25
N GLY A 76 1.14 14.31 -7.08
CA GLY A 76 0.31 13.74 -6.01
C GLY A 76 -0.09 12.28 -6.20
N GLU A 77 0.51 11.57 -7.15
CA GLU A 77 0.30 10.15 -7.39
C GLU A 77 1.31 9.30 -6.61
N LEU A 78 0.92 8.12 -6.18
CA LEU A 78 1.81 7.13 -5.60
C LEU A 78 2.68 6.53 -6.71
N VAL A 79 3.95 6.96 -6.78
CA VAL A 79 4.88 6.52 -7.84
C VAL A 79 5.69 5.29 -7.45
N GLY A 80 5.76 4.96 -6.16
CA GLY A 80 6.51 3.82 -5.67
C GLY A 80 6.66 3.80 -4.15
N PHE A 81 7.79 3.25 -3.68
CA PHE A 81 8.03 3.06 -2.25
C PHE A 81 9.48 3.33 -1.86
N GLU A 82 9.67 3.86 -0.67
CA GLU A 82 10.95 3.85 0.04
C GLU A 82 11.06 2.57 0.86
N PHE A 83 12.19 1.87 0.71
CA PHE A 83 12.57 0.73 1.54
C PHE A 83 13.69 1.19 2.46
N ARG A 84 13.42 1.22 3.75
CA ARG A 84 14.32 1.77 4.75
C ARG A 84 14.48 0.83 5.92
N LEU A 85 15.70 0.71 6.42
CA LEU A 85 15.94 0.06 7.70
C LEU A 85 15.38 0.89 8.85
N THR A 86 14.98 0.21 9.91
CA THR A 86 14.78 0.87 11.20
C THR A 86 16.13 1.30 11.78
N ALA A 87 16.13 2.32 12.65
CA ALA A 87 17.37 2.81 13.29
C ALA A 87 18.10 1.69 14.08
N GLU A 88 17.37 0.74 14.64
CA GLU A 88 17.94 -0.41 15.34
C GLU A 88 18.71 -1.33 14.39
N LEU A 89 18.14 -1.63 13.23
CA LEU A 89 18.78 -2.45 12.21
C LEU A 89 19.92 -1.71 11.52
N GLU A 90 19.80 -0.41 11.32
CA GLU A 90 20.89 0.44 10.86
C GLU A 90 22.11 0.31 11.79
N GLY A 91 21.89 0.32 13.10
CA GLY A 91 22.95 0.08 14.09
C GLY A 91 23.57 -1.33 14.02
N ARG A 92 22.75 -2.34 13.73
CA ARG A 92 23.23 -3.73 13.58
C ARG A 92 24.03 -3.97 12.29
N VAL A 93 23.63 -3.36 11.19
CA VAL A 93 24.38 -3.42 9.93
C VAL A 93 25.74 -2.75 10.07
N GLY A 94 25.82 -1.67 10.83
CA GLY A 94 27.05 -1.02 11.28
C GLY A 94 28.11 -0.83 10.20
N SER A 95 29.39 -1.04 10.57
CA SER A 95 30.55 -0.89 9.68
C SER A 95 31.09 -2.24 9.12
N HIS A 96 30.44 -3.36 9.41
CA HIS A 96 30.91 -4.69 8.98
C HIS A 96 30.67 -4.95 7.49
N PRO A 97 31.70 -5.04 6.64
CA PRO A 97 31.55 -5.14 5.19
C PRO A 97 30.75 -6.38 4.72
N THR A 98 30.85 -7.49 5.46
CA THR A 98 30.13 -8.74 5.14
C THR A 98 28.64 -8.59 5.40
N VAL A 99 28.26 -7.99 6.54
CA VAL A 99 26.86 -7.72 6.90
C VAL A 99 26.26 -6.71 5.95
N GLN A 100 27.00 -5.67 5.59
CA GLN A 100 26.57 -4.69 4.59
C GLN A 100 26.33 -5.30 3.21
N ALA A 101 27.17 -6.22 2.79
CA ALA A 101 26.98 -6.91 1.50
C ALA A 101 25.74 -7.82 1.53
N ALA A 102 25.56 -8.60 2.58
CA ALA A 102 24.37 -9.44 2.77
C ALA A 102 23.09 -8.58 2.79
N TYR A 103 23.13 -7.45 3.49
CA TYR A 103 22.06 -6.46 3.49
C TYR A 103 21.73 -5.96 2.09
N ALA A 104 22.73 -5.54 1.32
CA ALA A 104 22.52 -5.03 -0.03
C ALA A 104 21.88 -6.07 -0.95
N HIS A 105 22.39 -7.32 -0.93
CA HIS A 105 21.82 -8.41 -1.72
C HIS A 105 20.35 -8.67 -1.37
N LEU A 106 20.04 -8.72 -0.08
CA LEU A 106 18.70 -8.97 0.40
C LEU A 106 17.75 -7.83 0.03
N LEU A 107 18.16 -6.58 0.25
CA LEU A 107 17.40 -5.40 -0.13
C LEU A 107 17.10 -5.40 -1.62
N LEU A 108 18.10 -5.63 -2.48
CA LEU A 108 17.92 -5.65 -3.93
C LEU A 108 16.98 -6.77 -4.40
N ALA A 109 17.04 -7.93 -3.76
CA ALA A 109 16.08 -9.01 -4.02
C ALA A 109 14.65 -8.62 -3.64
N THR A 110 14.49 -7.99 -2.47
CA THR A 110 13.18 -7.56 -1.94
C THR A 110 12.53 -6.46 -2.77
N VAL A 111 13.31 -5.54 -3.34
CA VAL A 111 12.75 -4.43 -4.12
C VAL A 111 12.45 -4.80 -5.57
N ARG A 112 13.01 -5.89 -6.09
CA ARG A 112 12.86 -6.32 -7.47
C ARG A 112 11.41 -6.45 -7.93
N PRO A 113 10.48 -7.10 -7.22
CA PRO A 113 9.08 -7.16 -7.64
C PRO A 113 8.43 -5.79 -7.80
N THR A 114 8.83 -4.82 -6.96
CA THR A 114 8.33 -3.45 -7.04
C THR A 114 8.84 -2.73 -8.29
N THR A 115 10.12 -2.87 -8.63
CA THR A 115 10.69 -2.30 -9.86
C THR A 115 10.16 -2.99 -11.11
N ASP A 116 9.98 -4.31 -11.09
CA ASP A 116 9.44 -5.08 -12.20
C ASP A 116 7.97 -4.69 -12.51
N SER A 117 7.24 -4.21 -11.50
CA SER A 117 5.90 -3.62 -11.69
C SER A 117 5.91 -2.17 -12.23
N GLY A 118 7.07 -1.62 -12.59
CA GLY A 118 7.23 -0.27 -13.12
C GLY A 118 7.15 0.84 -12.06
N ARG A 119 7.21 0.51 -10.76
CA ARG A 119 7.18 1.48 -9.67
C ARG A 119 8.58 1.95 -9.29
N ALA A 120 8.70 3.22 -8.95
CA ALA A 120 9.93 3.77 -8.42
C ALA A 120 10.27 3.16 -7.05
N VAL A 121 11.54 2.93 -6.83
CA VAL A 121 12.06 2.44 -5.55
C VAL A 121 13.13 3.40 -5.04
N LEU A 122 12.99 3.88 -3.82
CA LEU A 122 13.99 4.67 -3.12
C LEU A 122 14.67 3.80 -2.08
N VAL A 123 15.99 3.65 -2.18
CA VAL A 123 16.80 2.86 -1.25
C VAL A 123 18.07 3.59 -0.88
N ALA A 124 18.61 3.30 0.30
CA ALA A 124 19.92 3.77 0.73
C ALA A 124 20.90 2.59 0.83
N LEU A 125 22.08 2.73 0.22
CA LEU A 125 23.15 1.75 0.30
C LEU A 125 24.48 2.41 0.69
N PRO A 126 25.36 1.63 1.39
CA PRO A 126 26.73 2.04 1.65
C PRO A 126 27.53 2.23 0.37
N GLY A 127 28.31 3.32 0.27
CA GLY A 127 29.13 3.60 -0.91
C GLY A 127 30.16 2.52 -1.22
N ASN A 128 30.78 1.91 -0.19
CA ASN A 128 31.73 0.81 -0.35
C ASN A 128 31.11 -0.52 -0.84
N ILE A 129 29.80 -0.65 -0.75
CA ILE A 129 29.08 -1.83 -1.22
C ILE A 129 28.61 -1.64 -2.66
N VAL A 130 28.21 -0.42 -3.00
CA VAL A 130 27.76 -0.07 -4.35
C VAL A 130 28.84 -0.33 -5.39
N SER A 131 30.13 -0.17 -5.05
CA SER A 131 31.27 -0.45 -5.94
C SER A 131 31.60 -1.95 -6.11
N ARG A 132 30.91 -2.85 -5.41
CA ARG A 132 31.14 -4.29 -5.60
C ARG A 132 30.40 -4.80 -6.82
N HIS A 133 31.13 -5.43 -7.75
CA HIS A 133 30.57 -5.96 -8.99
C HIS A 133 29.36 -6.89 -8.76
N SER A 134 29.40 -7.76 -7.76
CA SER A 134 28.28 -8.64 -7.40
C SER A 134 27.00 -7.90 -6.96
N VAL A 135 27.10 -6.67 -6.46
CA VAL A 135 25.97 -5.82 -6.11
C VAL A 135 25.51 -5.03 -7.33
N LEU A 136 26.45 -4.46 -8.09
CA LEU A 136 26.17 -3.69 -9.31
C LEU A 136 25.32 -4.47 -10.32
N GLU A 137 25.64 -5.76 -10.51
CA GLU A 137 24.88 -6.63 -11.42
C GLU A 137 23.41 -6.82 -10.99
N GLN A 138 23.14 -6.78 -9.69
CA GLN A 138 21.81 -7.03 -9.13
C GLN A 138 20.93 -5.80 -9.02
N VAL A 139 21.49 -4.59 -9.19
CA VAL A 139 20.72 -3.34 -9.11
C VAL A 139 19.70 -3.29 -10.25
N PRO A 140 18.39 -3.28 -9.95
CA PRO A 140 17.35 -3.15 -10.97
C PRO A 140 17.37 -1.77 -11.64
N GLN A 141 16.76 -1.67 -12.81
CA GLN A 141 16.55 -0.38 -13.48
C GLN A 141 15.56 0.49 -12.72
N GLY A 142 15.67 1.81 -12.85
CA GLY A 142 14.69 2.77 -12.30
C GLY A 142 14.76 2.97 -10.79
N ILE A 143 15.78 2.47 -10.10
CA ILE A 143 16.01 2.71 -8.68
C ILE A 143 16.54 4.14 -8.45
N TRP A 144 16.04 4.75 -7.39
CA TRP A 144 16.57 5.97 -6.77
C TRP A 144 17.48 5.54 -5.62
N LEU A 145 18.78 5.57 -5.83
CA LEU A 145 19.80 5.09 -4.90
C LEU A 145 20.43 6.25 -4.15
N VAL A 146 20.22 6.32 -2.84
CA VAL A 146 20.94 7.23 -1.96
C VAL A 146 22.23 6.57 -1.48
N ILE A 147 23.37 7.21 -1.73
CA ILE A 147 24.64 6.81 -1.14
C ILE A 147 24.73 7.47 0.24
N HIS A 148 24.69 6.63 1.29
CA HIS A 148 24.57 7.11 2.65
C HIS A 148 25.95 7.43 3.26
N PRO A 149 26.12 8.58 3.93
CA PRO A 149 27.40 9.04 4.48
C PRO A 149 27.95 8.18 5.63
N TRP A 150 27.15 7.31 6.22
CA TRP A 150 27.62 6.42 7.30
C TRP A 150 28.79 5.50 6.88
N PHE A 151 29.08 5.45 5.60
CA PHE A 151 30.03 4.53 5.02
C PHE A 151 31.11 5.32 4.30
N THR A 152 32.13 5.69 5.02
CA THR A 152 33.19 6.66 4.67
C THR A 152 34.21 6.19 3.65
N THR A 153 33.93 5.19 2.82
CA THR A 153 34.83 4.78 1.74
C THR A 153 34.51 5.47 0.43
N PRO A 154 35.52 6.01 -0.29
CA PRO A 154 35.28 6.63 -1.59
C PRO A 154 34.75 5.60 -2.59
N THR A 155 33.60 5.88 -3.17
CA THR A 155 33.04 5.12 -4.29
C THR A 155 33.73 5.61 -5.57
N SER A 156 34.12 4.70 -6.47
CA SER A 156 34.72 5.12 -7.72
C SER A 156 33.70 5.77 -8.64
N LEU A 157 34.14 6.78 -9.42
CA LEU A 157 33.25 7.45 -10.37
C LEU A 157 32.81 6.53 -11.52
N GLU A 158 33.64 5.51 -11.82
CA GLU A 158 33.38 4.51 -12.88
C GLU A 158 32.21 3.61 -12.50
N ASP A 159 32.16 3.14 -11.23
CA ASP A 159 31.06 2.32 -10.72
C ASP A 159 29.72 3.06 -10.81
N LEU A 160 29.72 4.35 -10.50
CA LEU A 160 28.52 5.20 -10.61
C LEU A 160 28.06 5.41 -12.05
N SER A 161 29.01 5.45 -13.00
CA SER A 161 28.69 5.57 -14.42
C SER A 161 27.99 4.32 -14.95
N GLU A 162 28.40 3.14 -14.51
CA GLU A 162 27.73 1.88 -14.86
C GLU A 162 26.28 1.85 -14.35
N LEU A 163 26.04 2.28 -13.11
CA LEU A 163 24.67 2.38 -12.55
C LEU A 163 23.79 3.36 -13.32
N ARG A 164 24.33 4.51 -13.74
CA ARG A 164 23.59 5.48 -14.55
C ARG A 164 23.22 4.94 -15.93
N LEU A 165 24.08 4.14 -16.54
CA LEU A 165 23.77 3.45 -17.79
C LEU A 165 22.60 2.46 -17.64
N LYS A 166 22.40 1.91 -16.45
CA LYS A 166 21.23 1.09 -16.10
C LYS A 166 19.98 1.93 -15.73
N GLY A 167 20.04 3.25 -15.86
CA GLY A 167 18.92 4.14 -15.51
C GLY A 167 18.73 4.38 -14.01
N VAL A 168 19.73 4.05 -13.19
CA VAL A 168 19.70 4.32 -11.74
C VAL A 168 19.93 5.81 -11.48
N GLN A 169 19.08 6.42 -10.69
CA GLN A 169 19.27 7.79 -10.20
C GLN A 169 20.10 7.77 -8.92
N ILE A 170 21.22 8.48 -8.90
CA ILE A 170 22.15 8.47 -7.75
C ILE A 170 21.97 9.74 -6.93
N GLY A 171 21.65 9.57 -5.67
CA GLY A 171 21.42 10.66 -4.73
C GLY A 171 22.41 10.70 -3.57
N ARG A 172 22.47 11.83 -2.92
CA ARG A 172 23.16 12.04 -1.64
C ARG A 172 22.26 12.73 -0.64
N VAL A 173 22.58 12.62 0.63
CA VAL A 173 21.88 13.38 1.69
C VAL A 173 22.36 14.82 1.68
N VAL A 174 21.47 15.80 1.95
CA VAL A 174 21.81 17.24 1.99
C VAL A 174 22.94 17.55 2.96
N THR A 175 22.95 16.88 4.13
CA THR A 175 23.95 17.07 5.17
C THR A 175 25.28 16.38 4.92
N ASP A 176 25.40 15.65 3.81
CA ASP A 176 26.63 14.92 3.48
C ASP A 176 27.70 15.89 2.93
N PRO A 177 28.84 16.02 3.61
CA PRO A 177 29.96 16.81 3.13
C PRO A 177 30.74 16.13 1.98
N ALA A 178 30.26 15.02 1.42
CA ALA A 178 30.94 14.29 0.34
C ALA A 178 31.20 15.23 -0.86
N LYS A 179 32.27 15.99 -0.74
CA LYS A 179 32.81 16.86 -1.79
C LYS A 179 33.27 15.97 -2.94
N GLY A 180 32.54 15.99 -4.05
CA GLY A 180 32.94 15.34 -5.28
C GLY A 180 31.95 14.33 -5.86
N LEU A 181 30.95 13.87 -5.13
CA LEU A 181 29.90 13.01 -5.70
C LEU A 181 28.97 13.83 -6.59
N LYS A 182 29.03 13.60 -7.90
CA LYS A 182 28.05 14.15 -8.83
C LYS A 182 26.73 13.40 -8.62
N ALA A 183 25.80 14.00 -7.88
CA ALA A 183 24.49 13.44 -7.63
C ALA A 183 23.47 13.86 -8.71
N ASP A 184 22.52 12.98 -9.00
CA ASP A 184 21.38 13.23 -9.90
C ASP A 184 20.19 13.80 -9.11
N PHE A 185 20.16 13.61 -7.80
CA PHE A 185 19.21 14.21 -6.87
C PHE A 185 19.78 14.35 -5.46
N VAL A 186 19.08 15.07 -4.61
CA VAL A 186 19.45 15.22 -3.20
C VAL A 186 18.29 14.80 -2.30
N GLN A 187 18.61 14.09 -1.22
CA GLN A 187 17.64 13.69 -0.21
C GLN A 187 17.74 14.58 1.01
N LEU A 188 16.60 15.13 1.42
CA LEU A 188 16.42 15.85 2.67
C LEU A 188 15.62 14.97 3.62
N ALA A 189 16.23 14.52 4.72
CA ALA A 189 15.57 13.70 5.72
C ALA A 189 14.76 14.58 6.68
N TRP A 190 13.47 14.30 6.80
CA TRP A 190 12.60 14.95 7.77
C TRP A 190 12.96 14.55 9.20
N ARG A 191 12.95 15.52 10.08
CA ARG A 191 13.10 15.33 11.53
C ARG A 191 11.90 15.96 12.21
N SER A 192 11.08 15.15 12.85
CA SER A 192 9.85 15.58 13.52
C SER A 192 10.09 16.46 14.75
N ASP A 193 11.30 16.40 15.31
CA ASP A 193 11.74 17.24 16.46
C ASP A 193 12.10 18.66 16.04
N GLN A 194 12.41 18.92 14.76
CA GLN A 194 12.82 20.23 14.24
C GLN A 194 12.16 20.55 12.87
N PRO A 195 10.85 20.65 12.80
CA PRO A 195 10.16 20.81 11.53
C PRO A 195 10.44 22.16 10.84
N GLU A 196 10.63 23.24 11.60
CA GLU A 196 10.86 24.57 11.01
C GLU A 196 12.24 24.68 10.35
N ASP A 197 13.27 24.07 10.93
CA ASP A 197 14.62 24.04 10.36
C ASP A 197 14.61 23.36 8.98
N LEU A 198 13.77 22.36 8.79
CA LEU A 198 13.65 21.69 7.52
C LEU A 198 13.07 22.59 6.43
N TRP A 199 12.03 23.38 6.74
CA TRP A 199 11.46 24.30 5.76
C TRP A 199 12.45 25.39 5.36
N LEU A 200 13.29 25.84 6.27
CA LEU A 200 14.39 26.76 5.99
C LEU A 200 15.46 26.10 5.12
N GLN A 201 15.88 24.88 5.43
CA GLN A 201 16.83 24.11 4.62
C GLN A 201 16.29 23.83 3.21
N LEU A 202 15.01 23.46 3.09
CA LEU A 202 14.36 23.26 1.80
C LEU A 202 14.41 24.54 0.94
N ALA A 203 14.03 25.67 1.52
CA ALA A 203 13.98 26.95 0.82
C ALA A 203 15.40 27.40 0.42
N ALA A 204 16.38 27.27 1.32
CA ALA A 204 17.78 27.61 1.05
C ALA A 204 18.33 26.74 -0.09
N TRP A 205 18.12 25.42 -0.02
CA TRP A 205 18.56 24.51 -1.06
C TRP A 205 17.96 24.83 -2.43
N GLN A 206 16.67 25.10 -2.50
CA GLN A 206 15.99 25.46 -3.74
C GLN A 206 16.48 26.78 -4.34
N ALA A 207 16.87 27.73 -3.49
CA ALA A 207 17.46 28.99 -3.93
C ALA A 207 18.88 28.82 -4.49
N GLU A 208 19.70 27.95 -3.89
CA GLU A 208 21.07 27.69 -4.32
C GLU A 208 21.16 26.79 -5.54
N GLN A 209 20.30 25.77 -5.64
CA GLN A 209 20.34 24.74 -6.68
C GLN A 209 18.95 24.43 -7.24
N PRO A 210 18.31 25.36 -7.93
CA PRO A 210 16.92 25.22 -8.39
C PRO A 210 16.69 24.11 -9.40
N ALA A 211 17.73 23.71 -10.13
CA ALA A 211 17.66 22.64 -11.15
C ALA A 211 17.89 21.23 -10.56
N MET A 212 18.35 21.12 -9.31
CA MET A 212 18.66 19.84 -8.69
C MET A 212 17.35 19.21 -8.14
N PRO A 213 16.97 18.00 -8.61
CA PRO A 213 15.81 17.30 -8.06
C PRO A 213 15.96 17.05 -6.56
N LEU A 214 14.93 17.37 -5.79
CA LEU A 214 14.91 17.20 -4.35
C LEU A 214 13.90 16.10 -3.97
N VAL A 215 14.33 15.20 -3.11
CA VAL A 215 13.53 14.14 -2.49
C VAL A 215 13.44 14.44 -0.99
N VAL A 216 12.23 14.54 -0.46
CA VAL A 216 12.01 14.69 1.00
C VAL A 216 11.53 13.35 1.54
N SER A 217 12.19 12.83 2.58
CA SER A 217 11.85 11.54 3.18
C SER A 217 11.60 11.63 4.69
N GLY A 218 10.81 10.69 5.21
CA GLY A 218 10.56 10.56 6.65
C GLY A 218 9.43 11.43 7.18
N ILE A 219 8.63 12.06 6.34
CA ILE A 219 7.46 12.83 6.78
C ILE A 219 6.45 11.92 7.49
N ASP A 220 5.96 12.32 8.64
CA ASP A 220 5.12 11.53 9.52
C ASP A 220 3.63 11.94 9.53
N ASN A 221 3.26 12.95 8.74
CA ASN A 221 1.88 13.40 8.63
C ASN A 221 1.55 13.99 7.26
N ILE A 222 0.26 13.98 6.92
CA ILE A 222 -0.24 14.41 5.61
C ILE A 222 -0.11 15.93 5.38
N ASP A 223 -0.18 16.75 6.41
CA ASP A 223 -0.18 18.21 6.24
C ASP A 223 1.22 18.70 5.85
N ASP A 224 2.27 18.17 6.45
CA ASP A 224 3.65 18.45 6.07
C ASP A 224 3.98 17.83 4.69
N LEU A 225 3.43 16.65 4.39
CA LEU A 225 3.55 16.03 3.07
C LEU A 225 2.95 16.91 1.97
N GLU A 226 1.75 17.44 2.18
CA GLU A 226 1.11 18.40 1.27
C GLU A 226 1.93 19.68 1.11
N ARG A 227 2.50 20.21 2.20
CA ARG A 227 3.37 21.38 2.16
C ARG A 227 4.61 21.10 1.31
N ALA A 228 5.26 19.94 1.49
CA ALA A 228 6.40 19.53 0.68
C ALA A 228 6.04 19.41 -0.81
N LEU A 229 4.91 18.75 -1.15
CA LEU A 229 4.46 18.64 -2.53
C LEU A 229 4.20 19.99 -3.21
N ARG A 230 3.79 21.02 -2.44
CA ARG A 230 3.59 22.37 -2.95
C ARG A 230 4.90 23.14 -3.12
N SER A 231 5.99 22.71 -2.50
CA SER A 231 7.30 23.35 -2.52
C SER A 231 8.21 22.86 -3.66
N ASN A 232 7.66 22.42 -4.78
CA ASN A 232 8.41 21.97 -5.97
C ASN A 232 9.44 20.85 -5.68
N VAL A 233 9.08 19.92 -4.81
CA VAL A 233 9.87 18.71 -4.53
C VAL A 233 9.55 17.64 -5.58
N LYS A 234 10.54 16.91 -6.06
CA LYS A 234 10.36 15.87 -7.07
C LYS A 234 9.60 14.66 -6.53
N LEU A 235 10.02 14.20 -5.33
CA LEU A 235 9.42 13.05 -4.64
C LEU A 235 9.30 13.36 -3.15
N VAL A 236 8.21 12.92 -2.56
CA VAL A 236 7.99 13.00 -1.11
C VAL A 236 7.71 11.60 -0.58
N CYS A 237 8.44 11.19 0.44
CA CYS A 237 8.21 9.93 1.12
C CYS A 237 7.71 10.18 2.54
N GLY A 238 6.59 9.57 2.90
CA GLY A 238 6.03 9.77 4.23
C GLY A 238 4.71 9.06 4.48
N ARG A 239 4.18 9.31 5.68
CA ARG A 239 2.89 8.79 6.13
C ARG A 239 1.76 9.72 5.72
N VAL A 240 0.62 9.13 5.42
CA VAL A 240 -0.59 9.86 5.01
C VAL A 240 -1.73 9.75 6.04
N ASP A 241 -1.56 8.92 7.04
CA ASP A 241 -2.61 8.48 7.98
C ASP A 241 -2.77 9.39 9.22
N ALA A 242 -1.94 10.40 9.36
CA ALA A 242 -1.99 11.33 10.48
C ALA A 242 -2.12 12.77 9.97
N SER A 243 -3.05 13.52 10.54
CA SER A 243 -3.16 14.97 10.36
C SER A 243 -2.81 15.66 11.68
N LYS A 244 -1.90 16.66 11.64
CA LYS A 244 -1.60 17.50 12.81
C LYS A 244 -2.72 18.48 13.09
N LYS A 245 -3.48 18.84 12.08
CA LYS A 245 -4.59 19.77 12.20
C LYS A 245 -5.86 19.03 12.60
N SER A 246 -5.93 18.67 13.87
CA SER A 246 -7.17 18.24 14.51
C SER A 246 -8.14 19.39 14.78
N ALA A 247 -7.86 20.59 14.33
CA ALA A 247 -8.84 21.66 14.39
C ALA A 247 -9.80 21.50 13.20
N PRO A 248 -11.05 21.07 13.42
CA PRO A 248 -12.05 21.16 12.38
C PRO A 248 -12.14 22.62 11.99
N THR A 249 -11.86 22.94 10.75
CA THR A 249 -12.44 24.15 10.19
C THR A 249 -13.92 23.81 10.14
N ASP A 250 -14.68 24.27 11.10
CA ASP A 250 -16.07 23.97 11.39
C ASP A 250 -17.06 24.24 10.24
N GLN A 251 -16.53 24.52 9.06
CA GLN A 251 -17.29 24.94 7.87
C GLN A 251 -17.16 23.99 6.67
N ARG A 252 -16.35 22.92 6.75
CA ARG A 252 -16.30 21.97 5.64
C ARG A 252 -17.37 20.91 5.81
N THR A 253 -18.33 20.91 4.90
CA THR A 253 -19.37 19.89 4.78
C THR A 253 -19.07 19.00 3.58
N LEU A 254 -19.64 17.79 3.58
CA LEU A 254 -19.59 16.93 2.40
C LEU A 254 -20.18 17.64 1.18
N GLN A 255 -19.49 17.57 0.06
CA GLN A 255 -20.03 18.08 -1.18
C GLN A 255 -21.34 17.36 -1.55
N PRO A 256 -22.28 18.01 -2.23
CA PRO A 256 -23.58 17.41 -2.56
C PRO A 256 -23.47 16.06 -3.28
N GLY A 257 -22.49 15.89 -4.17
CA GLY A 257 -22.24 14.62 -4.86
C GLY A 257 -21.79 13.51 -3.94
N ALA A 258 -20.92 13.80 -2.96
CA ALA A 258 -20.48 12.84 -1.96
C ALA A 258 -21.63 12.46 -1.02
N MET A 259 -22.44 13.45 -0.60
CA MET A 259 -23.62 13.22 0.24
C MET A 259 -24.62 12.30 -0.46
N ARG A 260 -24.86 12.52 -1.74
CA ARG A 260 -25.75 11.66 -2.53
C ARG A 260 -25.23 10.20 -2.60
N LEU A 261 -23.92 10.00 -2.85
CA LEU A 261 -23.32 8.67 -2.85
C LEU A 261 -23.41 7.99 -1.48
N ALA A 262 -23.23 8.73 -0.37
CA ALA A 262 -23.43 8.23 0.98
C ALA A 262 -24.89 7.79 1.23
N GLN A 263 -25.87 8.56 0.78
CA GLN A 263 -27.28 8.18 0.86
C GLN A 263 -27.58 6.91 0.07
N MET A 264 -27.07 6.79 -1.15
CA MET A 264 -27.23 5.59 -1.98
C MET A 264 -26.57 4.36 -1.34
N LEU A 265 -25.39 4.50 -0.72
CA LEU A 265 -24.74 3.43 0.03
C LEU A 265 -25.63 2.91 1.17
N ASN A 266 -26.33 3.79 1.87
CA ASN A 266 -27.25 3.39 2.94
C ASN A 266 -28.48 2.65 2.39
N GLN A 267 -28.94 3.03 1.22
CA GLN A 267 -30.17 2.50 0.63
C GLN A 267 -29.94 1.15 -0.06
N VAL A 268 -28.80 0.96 -0.72
CA VAL A 268 -28.52 -0.21 -1.58
C VAL A 268 -28.71 -1.56 -0.88
N MET A 269 -28.49 -1.61 0.45
CA MET A 269 -28.67 -2.81 1.26
C MET A 269 -30.08 -2.98 1.81
N GLN A 270 -30.92 -1.95 1.73
CA GLN A 270 -32.22 -1.89 2.43
C GLN A 270 -33.44 -1.87 1.50
N ILE A 271 -33.34 -1.14 0.39
CA ILE A 271 -34.45 -0.99 -0.56
C ILE A 271 -34.44 -2.10 -1.62
N GLU A 272 -35.55 -2.27 -2.29
CA GLU A 272 -35.67 -3.25 -3.37
C GLU A 272 -34.83 -2.86 -4.59
N THR A 273 -34.30 -3.86 -5.28
CA THR A 273 -33.41 -3.69 -6.45
C THR A 273 -33.97 -2.76 -7.54
N PRO A 274 -35.27 -2.82 -7.91
CA PRO A 274 -35.85 -1.92 -8.91
C PRO A 274 -35.74 -0.44 -8.49
N ARG A 275 -35.95 -0.16 -7.20
CA ARG A 275 -35.89 1.23 -6.68
C ARG A 275 -34.47 1.76 -6.69
N ILE A 276 -33.45 0.91 -6.45
CA ILE A 276 -32.06 1.28 -6.60
C ILE A 276 -31.77 1.69 -8.06
N ALA A 277 -32.28 0.90 -8.99
CA ALA A 277 -32.13 1.19 -10.43
C ALA A 277 -32.79 2.53 -10.81
N GLU A 278 -33.94 2.87 -10.24
CA GLU A 278 -34.59 4.17 -10.45
C GLU A 278 -33.72 5.34 -9.95
N GLU A 279 -33.15 5.22 -8.75
CA GLU A 279 -32.28 6.27 -8.21
C GLU A 279 -31.01 6.46 -9.02
N ILE A 280 -30.43 5.38 -9.55
CA ILE A 280 -29.27 5.47 -10.44
C ILE A 280 -29.66 6.08 -11.77
N ARG A 281 -30.81 5.72 -12.36
CA ARG A 281 -31.31 6.29 -13.62
C ARG A 281 -31.57 7.81 -13.52
N ALA A 282 -31.95 8.29 -12.36
CA ALA A 282 -32.13 9.71 -12.11
C ALA A 282 -30.82 10.54 -12.21
N ASP A 283 -29.67 9.85 -12.19
CA ASP A 283 -28.35 10.47 -12.34
C ASP A 283 -27.65 9.96 -13.60
N VAL A 284 -27.62 10.81 -14.63
CA VAL A 284 -27.03 10.48 -15.94
C VAL A 284 -25.55 10.09 -15.83
N VAL A 285 -24.79 10.76 -14.97
CA VAL A 285 -23.36 10.48 -14.77
C VAL A 285 -23.17 9.12 -14.07
N LEU A 286 -23.99 8.84 -13.08
CA LEU A 286 -23.94 7.59 -12.35
C LEU A 286 -24.39 6.42 -13.22
N SER A 287 -25.47 6.59 -14.00
CA SER A 287 -25.95 5.63 -15.00
C SER A 287 -24.87 5.28 -16.01
N TYR A 288 -24.20 6.28 -16.58
CA TYR A 288 -23.10 6.08 -17.52
C TYR A 288 -21.93 5.30 -16.87
N LYS A 289 -21.56 5.66 -15.64
CA LYS A 289 -20.51 4.97 -14.89
C LYS A 289 -20.85 3.52 -14.60
N LEU A 290 -22.11 3.24 -14.23
CA LEU A 290 -22.59 1.88 -13.94
C LEU A 290 -22.62 1.02 -15.22
N LEU A 291 -23.19 1.50 -16.29
CA LEU A 291 -23.22 0.79 -17.58
C LEU A 291 -21.82 0.50 -18.10
N ARG A 292 -20.93 1.45 -17.97
CA ARG A 292 -19.54 1.28 -18.35
C ARG A 292 -18.82 0.25 -17.47
N PHE A 293 -19.10 0.22 -16.17
CA PHE A 293 -18.59 -0.80 -15.25
C PHE A 293 -19.15 -2.18 -15.60
N ALA A 294 -20.46 -2.29 -15.77
CA ALA A 294 -21.10 -3.56 -16.09
C ALA A 294 -20.61 -4.16 -17.42
N ASN A 295 -20.24 -3.32 -18.39
CA ASN A 295 -19.71 -3.74 -19.70
C ASN A 295 -18.19 -3.91 -19.74
N THR A 296 -17.51 -3.94 -18.62
CA THR A 296 -16.07 -4.22 -18.62
C THR A 296 -15.82 -5.70 -18.95
N PRO A 297 -14.80 -6.03 -19.78
CA PRO A 297 -14.49 -7.44 -20.15
C PRO A 297 -14.27 -8.33 -18.94
N ALA A 298 -13.95 -7.75 -17.86
CA ALA A 298 -13.61 -8.39 -16.61
C ALA A 298 -14.80 -8.95 -15.84
N LEU A 299 -16.01 -8.44 -16.03
CA LEU A 299 -17.23 -9.12 -15.56
C LEU A 299 -17.59 -10.32 -16.42
N GLY A 300 -16.96 -10.47 -17.58
CA GLY A 300 -17.03 -11.63 -18.45
C GLY A 300 -18.45 -11.94 -18.92
N LEU A 301 -19.26 -10.90 -19.07
CA LEU A 301 -20.62 -11.06 -19.54
C LEU A 301 -20.63 -11.42 -21.01
N ALA A 302 -21.38 -12.46 -21.37
CA ALA A 302 -21.49 -12.94 -22.75
C ALA A 302 -22.23 -11.95 -23.67
N LYS A 303 -23.01 -11.03 -23.09
CA LYS A 303 -23.76 -9.99 -23.81
C LYS A 303 -23.55 -8.64 -23.14
N ALA A 304 -23.54 -7.59 -23.94
CA ALA A 304 -23.50 -6.22 -23.43
C ALA A 304 -24.73 -5.90 -22.57
N VAL A 305 -24.52 -5.17 -21.52
CA VAL A 305 -25.56 -4.66 -20.63
C VAL A 305 -26.03 -3.32 -21.17
N GLU A 306 -27.29 -3.24 -21.55
CA GLU A 306 -27.86 -2.09 -22.27
C GLU A 306 -28.64 -1.14 -21.35
N SER A 307 -29.01 -1.60 -20.14
CA SER A 307 -29.80 -0.80 -19.19
C SER A 307 -29.27 -0.83 -17.78
N VAL A 308 -29.57 0.23 -17.01
CA VAL A 308 -29.25 0.33 -15.59
C VAL A 308 -29.91 -0.80 -14.79
N ASP A 309 -31.15 -1.15 -15.11
CA ASP A 309 -31.89 -2.23 -14.46
C ASP A 309 -31.17 -3.56 -14.62
N GLN A 310 -30.74 -3.87 -15.82
CA GLN A 310 -29.97 -5.06 -16.12
C GLN A 310 -28.61 -5.06 -15.38
N ALA A 311 -27.92 -3.92 -15.36
CA ALA A 311 -26.66 -3.78 -14.63
C ALA A 311 -26.82 -4.05 -13.13
N VAL A 312 -27.83 -3.46 -12.50
CA VAL A 312 -28.10 -3.60 -11.07
C VAL A 312 -28.47 -5.03 -10.72
N MET A 313 -29.29 -5.69 -11.55
CA MET A 313 -29.68 -7.11 -11.35
C MET A 313 -28.46 -8.05 -11.47
N MET A 314 -27.59 -7.82 -12.44
CA MET A 314 -26.43 -8.68 -12.70
C MET A 314 -25.33 -8.56 -11.65
N LEU A 315 -25.07 -7.35 -11.17
CA LEU A 315 -24.08 -7.11 -10.13
C LEU A 315 -24.56 -7.63 -8.76
N GLY A 316 -25.85 -7.49 -8.48
CA GLY A 316 -26.39 -7.73 -7.18
C GLY A 316 -25.98 -6.66 -6.16
N ARG A 317 -26.59 -6.70 -4.98
CA ARG A 317 -26.45 -5.65 -3.96
C ARG A 317 -25.04 -5.51 -3.41
N LYS A 318 -24.33 -6.62 -3.18
CA LYS A 318 -22.98 -6.61 -2.60
C LYS A 318 -21.97 -5.91 -3.51
N GLU A 319 -21.93 -6.27 -4.79
CA GLU A 319 -21.02 -5.66 -5.75
C GLU A 319 -21.41 -4.20 -6.06
N LEU A 320 -22.70 -3.90 -6.06
CA LEU A 320 -23.18 -2.54 -6.23
C LEU A 320 -22.79 -1.65 -5.04
N TYR A 321 -22.89 -2.15 -3.81
CA TYR A 321 -22.44 -1.47 -2.60
C TYR A 321 -20.93 -1.19 -2.66
N ARG A 322 -20.15 -2.18 -3.03
CA ARG A 322 -18.70 -2.08 -3.18
C ARG A 322 -18.34 -1.03 -4.24
N TRP A 323 -19.00 -1.07 -5.40
CA TRP A 323 -18.81 -0.09 -6.47
C TRP A 323 -19.14 1.34 -6.03
N LEU A 324 -20.25 1.53 -5.34
CA LEU A 324 -20.65 2.84 -4.79
C LEU A 324 -19.65 3.33 -3.73
N SER A 325 -19.12 2.44 -2.88
CA SER A 325 -18.11 2.79 -1.87
C SER A 325 -16.85 3.36 -2.49
N ILE A 326 -16.41 2.78 -3.60
CA ILE A 326 -15.25 3.27 -4.35
C ILE A 326 -15.54 4.58 -5.07
N LEU A 327 -16.75 4.77 -5.60
CA LEU A 327 -17.16 6.05 -6.15
C LEU A 327 -17.20 7.15 -5.09
N PHE A 328 -17.63 6.81 -3.88
CA PHE A 328 -17.63 7.72 -2.75
C PHE A 328 -16.18 8.13 -2.39
N LEU A 329 -15.27 7.17 -2.27
CA LEU A 329 -13.85 7.45 -2.07
C LEU A 329 -13.29 8.37 -3.18
N ALA A 330 -13.57 8.06 -4.44
CA ALA A 330 -13.08 8.81 -5.59
C ALA A 330 -13.68 10.22 -5.72
N SER A 331 -14.79 10.50 -5.03
CA SER A 331 -15.38 11.85 -4.99
C SER A 331 -14.61 12.81 -4.08
N ALA A 332 -13.75 12.31 -3.21
CA ALA A 332 -12.95 13.09 -2.29
C ALA A 332 -11.62 13.51 -2.95
N ASP A 333 -11.57 14.72 -3.48
CA ASP A 333 -10.43 15.27 -4.25
C ASP A 333 -10.03 16.67 -3.72
N GLY A 334 -9.81 16.74 -2.41
CA GLY A 334 -9.52 18.01 -1.73
C GLY A 334 -8.03 18.32 -1.51
N ARG A 335 -7.13 17.37 -1.79
CA ARG A 335 -5.68 17.48 -1.56
C ARG A 335 -4.88 17.19 -2.83
N LYS A 336 -3.66 17.71 -2.91
CA LYS A 336 -2.73 17.35 -4.00
C LYS A 336 -2.38 15.86 -3.95
N ALA A 337 -2.22 15.29 -2.76
CA ALA A 337 -1.95 13.87 -2.53
C ALA A 337 -3.21 12.98 -2.60
N SER A 338 -4.40 13.49 -2.95
CA SER A 338 -5.65 12.71 -2.92
C SER A 338 -5.55 11.38 -3.66
N ARG A 339 -4.87 11.33 -4.81
CA ARG A 339 -4.70 10.11 -5.58
C ARG A 339 -3.87 9.06 -4.83
N ALA A 340 -2.77 9.46 -4.22
CA ALA A 340 -1.95 8.56 -3.40
C ALA A 340 -2.72 8.06 -2.18
N VAL A 341 -3.45 8.94 -1.49
CA VAL A 341 -4.29 8.58 -0.34
C VAL A 341 -5.40 7.60 -0.74
N GLN A 342 -6.03 7.82 -1.89
CA GLN A 342 -7.05 6.90 -2.44
C GLN A 342 -6.46 5.52 -2.74
N GLU A 343 -5.25 5.44 -3.30
CA GLU A 343 -4.58 4.17 -3.57
C GLU A 343 -4.21 3.44 -2.27
N ILE A 344 -3.74 4.16 -1.26
CA ILE A 344 -3.47 3.61 0.07
C ILE A 344 -4.76 3.10 0.73
N ALA A 345 -5.87 3.82 0.60
CA ALA A 345 -7.17 3.36 1.10
C ALA A 345 -7.64 2.07 0.40
N LEU A 346 -7.39 1.93 -0.90
CA LEU A 346 -7.67 0.70 -1.65
C LEU A 346 -6.78 -0.45 -1.18
N TRP A 347 -5.49 -0.20 -0.92
CA TRP A 347 -4.60 -1.19 -0.32
C TRP A 347 -5.11 -1.63 1.06
N ARG A 348 -5.47 -0.70 1.95
CA ARG A 348 -6.05 -1.00 3.27
C ARG A 348 -7.27 -1.90 3.14
N ALA A 349 -8.19 -1.53 2.26
CA ALA A 349 -9.40 -2.29 2.00
C ALA A 349 -9.10 -3.74 1.58
N ARG A 350 -8.21 -3.91 0.60
CA ARG A 350 -7.87 -5.23 0.08
C ARG A 350 -7.07 -6.06 1.06
N PHE A 351 -6.17 -5.44 1.82
CA PHE A 351 -5.37 -6.09 2.85
C PHE A 351 -6.26 -6.63 3.98
N LEU A 352 -7.16 -5.81 4.52
CA LEU A 352 -8.09 -6.22 5.59
C LEU A 352 -9.06 -7.32 5.13
N GLU A 353 -9.57 -7.25 3.90
CA GLU A 353 -10.37 -8.31 3.30
C GLU A 353 -9.58 -9.63 3.22
N GLY A 354 -8.34 -9.56 2.78
CA GLY A 354 -7.46 -10.72 2.68
C GLY A 354 -7.12 -11.33 4.04
N LEU A 355 -6.89 -10.52 5.05
CA LEU A 355 -6.70 -11.00 6.44
C LEU A 355 -7.94 -11.75 6.94
N ALA A 356 -9.14 -11.22 6.69
CA ALA A 356 -10.40 -11.88 7.08
C ALA A 356 -10.57 -13.22 6.36
N GLN A 357 -10.28 -13.27 5.06
CA GLN A 357 -10.35 -14.50 4.27
C GLN A 357 -9.37 -15.58 4.79
N ARG A 358 -8.16 -15.18 5.20
CA ARG A 358 -7.19 -16.11 5.80
C ARG A 358 -7.65 -16.68 7.13
N ARG A 359 -8.36 -15.90 7.93
CA ARG A 359 -8.97 -16.34 9.18
C ARG A 359 -10.27 -17.13 8.97
N ALA A 360 -10.63 -17.42 7.72
CA ALA A 360 -11.90 -18.06 7.36
C ALA A 360 -13.14 -17.34 7.93
N GLU A 361 -13.04 -16.01 8.05
CA GLU A 361 -14.20 -15.20 8.45
C GLU A 361 -15.33 -15.31 7.40
N PRO A 362 -16.58 -15.14 7.81
CA PRO A 362 -17.70 -15.07 6.87
C PRO A 362 -17.47 -14.03 5.76
N THR A 363 -17.94 -14.33 4.55
CA THR A 363 -17.81 -13.42 3.40
C THR A 363 -18.36 -12.01 3.69
N GLU A 364 -19.40 -11.93 4.49
CA GLU A 364 -20.00 -10.67 4.94
C GLU A 364 -19.02 -9.85 5.79
N THR A 365 -18.32 -10.50 6.73
CA THR A 365 -17.28 -9.88 7.56
C THR A 365 -16.11 -9.41 6.71
N ALA A 366 -15.61 -10.23 5.80
CA ALA A 366 -14.53 -9.85 4.89
C ALA A 366 -14.91 -8.64 4.02
N SER A 367 -16.12 -8.61 3.47
CA SER A 367 -16.62 -7.50 2.68
C SER A 367 -16.80 -6.21 3.51
N ALA A 368 -17.23 -6.34 4.76
CA ALA A 368 -17.38 -5.21 5.65
C ALA A 368 -16.03 -4.66 6.11
N LEU A 369 -15.02 -5.52 6.34
CA LEU A 369 -13.63 -5.12 6.61
C LEU A 369 -13.00 -4.41 5.40
N PHE A 370 -13.28 -4.86 4.17
CA PHE A 370 -12.90 -4.12 2.95
C PHE A 370 -13.46 -2.69 2.99
N THR A 371 -14.76 -2.54 3.26
CA THR A 371 -15.40 -1.23 3.30
C THR A 371 -14.83 -0.36 4.42
N ALA A 372 -14.59 -0.92 5.60
CA ALA A 372 -13.99 -0.20 6.71
C ALA A 372 -12.55 0.27 6.39
N GLY A 373 -11.74 -0.59 5.77
CA GLY A 373 -10.41 -0.20 5.29
C GLY A 373 -10.45 0.94 4.28
N LEU A 374 -11.38 0.87 3.32
CA LEU A 374 -11.59 1.90 2.32
C LEU A 374 -11.95 3.26 2.93
N LEU A 375 -12.79 3.26 3.95
CA LEU A 375 -13.27 4.48 4.60
C LEU A 375 -12.30 5.04 5.66
N SER A 376 -11.26 4.30 6.01
CA SER A 376 -10.34 4.62 7.12
C SER A 376 -9.49 5.89 6.92
N LEU A 377 -9.46 6.45 5.72
CA LEU A 377 -8.75 7.69 5.37
C LEU A 377 -9.69 8.81 4.87
N MET A 378 -10.99 8.69 5.13
CA MET A 378 -11.95 9.70 4.66
C MET A 378 -11.78 11.05 5.35
N ASP A 379 -11.32 11.08 6.59
CA ASP A 379 -10.93 12.30 7.29
C ASP A 379 -9.78 13.04 6.60
N VAL A 380 -8.78 12.29 6.17
CA VAL A 380 -7.63 12.82 5.44
C VAL A 380 -8.06 13.38 4.08
N LEU A 381 -8.88 12.65 3.35
CA LEU A 381 -9.35 13.03 2.01
C LEU A 381 -10.32 14.21 2.04
N LEU A 382 -11.31 14.17 2.92
CA LEU A 382 -12.35 15.21 3.03
C LEU A 382 -11.91 16.40 3.89
N GLN A 383 -10.85 16.23 4.70
CA GLN A 383 -10.34 17.24 5.64
C GLN A 383 -11.40 17.65 6.69
N ILE A 384 -12.16 16.68 7.16
CA ILE A 384 -13.15 16.79 8.24
C ILE A 384 -12.92 15.64 9.24
N PRO A 385 -13.38 15.71 10.49
CA PRO A 385 -13.26 14.61 11.43
C PRO A 385 -13.85 13.32 10.87
N LEU A 386 -13.18 12.17 11.11
CA LEU A 386 -13.64 10.86 10.59
C LEU A 386 -15.08 10.55 11.03
N GLN A 387 -15.43 10.86 12.27
CA GLN A 387 -16.78 10.71 12.77
C GLN A 387 -17.81 11.46 11.91
N GLN A 388 -17.51 12.70 11.52
CA GLN A 388 -18.37 13.50 10.66
C GLN A 388 -18.43 12.93 9.22
N ALA A 389 -17.30 12.45 8.69
CA ALA A 389 -17.24 11.82 7.37
C ALA A 389 -18.09 10.54 7.29
N LEU A 390 -18.14 9.78 8.39
CA LEU A 390 -18.86 8.51 8.48
C LEU A 390 -20.34 8.67 8.90
N GLN A 391 -20.71 9.81 9.49
CA GLN A 391 -22.07 10.05 9.98
C GLN A 391 -23.19 9.76 8.97
N PRO A 392 -23.05 10.09 7.68
CA PRO A 392 -24.07 9.79 6.69
C PRO A 392 -24.18 8.32 6.31
N LEU A 393 -23.23 7.47 6.77
CA LEU A 393 -23.14 6.05 6.40
C LEU A 393 -23.70 5.16 7.51
N ARG A 394 -24.41 4.11 7.12
CA ARG A 394 -24.89 3.08 8.05
C ARG A 394 -23.85 1.95 8.11
N LEU A 395 -22.91 2.08 9.02
CA LEU A 395 -21.88 1.09 9.27
C LEU A 395 -22.27 0.19 10.46
N SER A 396 -21.72 -1.02 10.51
CA SER A 396 -21.89 -1.90 11.66
C SER A 396 -21.21 -1.32 12.90
N GLU A 397 -21.69 -1.68 14.09
CA GLU A 397 -21.08 -1.32 15.37
C GLU A 397 -19.59 -1.70 15.39
N ALA A 398 -19.23 -2.90 14.92
CA ALA A 398 -17.85 -3.37 14.83
C ALA A 398 -16.98 -2.47 13.96
N ALA A 399 -17.51 -1.96 12.83
CA ALA A 399 -16.80 -1.02 11.95
C ALA A 399 -16.56 0.32 12.64
N LEU A 400 -17.58 0.87 13.30
CA LEU A 400 -17.47 2.16 14.00
C LEU A 400 -16.50 2.09 15.18
N GLN A 401 -16.56 1.04 15.99
CA GLN A 401 -15.62 0.82 17.09
C GLN A 401 -14.18 0.71 16.60
N ALA A 402 -13.93 -0.02 15.51
CA ALA A 402 -12.60 -0.17 14.95
C ALA A 402 -12.08 1.14 14.35
N LEU A 403 -12.91 1.87 13.59
CA LEU A 403 -12.52 3.09 12.91
C LEU A 403 -12.32 4.28 13.85
N LEU A 404 -13.26 4.48 14.77
CA LEU A 404 -13.29 5.67 15.62
C LEU A 404 -12.59 5.48 16.96
N GLU A 405 -12.66 4.26 17.53
CA GLU A 405 -12.25 4.02 18.91
C GLU A 405 -11.06 3.06 19.03
N ARG A 406 -10.62 2.45 17.90
CA ARG A 406 -9.54 1.46 17.85
C ARG A 406 -9.78 0.26 18.79
N ARG A 407 -11.03 -0.12 18.97
CA ARG A 407 -11.49 -1.22 19.82
C ARG A 407 -12.49 -2.12 19.10
N GLY A 408 -12.98 -3.16 19.79
CA GLY A 408 -13.96 -4.11 19.26
C GLY A 408 -13.33 -5.27 18.49
N PRO A 409 -14.13 -6.16 17.87
CA PRO A 409 -13.68 -7.41 17.27
C PRO A 409 -12.75 -7.20 16.07
N TRP A 410 -12.80 -6.03 15.43
CA TRP A 410 -11.93 -5.72 14.27
C TRP A 410 -10.69 -4.94 14.63
N ALA A 411 -10.50 -4.54 15.89
CA ALA A 411 -9.32 -3.82 16.33
C ALA A 411 -8.00 -4.54 15.99
N PRO A 412 -7.85 -5.88 16.14
CA PRO A 412 -6.62 -6.57 15.78
C PRO A 412 -6.25 -6.43 14.29
N TYR A 413 -7.23 -6.44 13.38
CA TYR A 413 -7.01 -6.24 11.95
C TYR A 413 -6.45 -4.85 11.64
N PHE A 414 -7.04 -3.82 12.24
CA PHE A 414 -6.59 -2.43 12.08
C PHE A 414 -5.25 -2.18 12.79
N GLN A 415 -4.99 -2.88 13.89
CA GLN A 415 -3.72 -2.78 14.60
C GLN A 415 -2.59 -3.31 13.73
N LEU A 416 -2.70 -4.54 13.20
CA LEU A 416 -1.69 -5.11 12.30
C LEU A 416 -1.45 -4.22 11.07
N MET A 417 -2.53 -3.75 10.42
CA MET A 417 -2.44 -2.84 9.29
C MET A 417 -1.66 -1.56 9.66
N SER A 418 -1.97 -0.96 10.79
CA SER A 418 -1.30 0.26 11.28
C SER A 418 0.17 0.02 11.63
N ASP A 419 0.49 -1.13 12.23
CA ASP A 419 1.85 -1.49 12.61
C ASP A 419 2.73 -1.71 11.36
N MET A 420 2.17 -2.35 10.32
CA MET A 420 2.84 -2.48 9.03
C MET A 420 3.12 -1.12 8.37
N GLU A 421 2.17 -0.18 8.41
CA GLU A 421 2.37 1.18 7.87
C GLU A 421 3.41 1.98 8.67
N LYS A 422 3.52 1.75 9.98
CA LYS A 422 4.50 2.44 10.85
C LYS A 422 5.91 1.87 10.73
N ASN A 423 6.06 0.69 10.16
CA ASN A 423 7.34 -0.03 10.12
C ASN A 423 7.90 -0.33 11.52
N ASP A 424 7.03 -0.65 12.47
CA ASP A 424 7.43 -1.06 13.82
C ASP A 424 7.49 -2.58 13.88
N LEU A 425 8.70 -3.13 13.69
CA LEU A 425 8.90 -4.59 13.62
C LEU A 425 8.49 -5.30 14.92
N GLY A 426 8.71 -4.69 16.08
CA GLY A 426 8.30 -5.25 17.35
C GLY A 426 6.78 -5.31 17.51
N ALA A 427 6.09 -4.25 17.12
CA ALA A 427 4.64 -4.21 17.11
C ALA A 427 4.05 -5.16 16.05
N ILE A 428 4.66 -5.21 14.84
CA ILE A 428 4.23 -6.14 13.78
C ILE A 428 4.36 -7.59 14.25
N ALA A 429 5.50 -8.00 14.82
CA ALA A 429 5.71 -9.36 15.30
C ALA A 429 4.65 -9.76 16.35
N LYS A 430 4.26 -8.83 17.21
CA LYS A 430 3.22 -9.04 18.21
C LYS A 430 1.83 -9.12 17.59
N SER A 431 1.45 -8.19 16.73
CA SER A 431 0.12 -8.15 16.11
C SER A 431 -0.07 -9.21 15.04
N ALA A 432 1.00 -9.64 14.36
CA ALA A 432 0.97 -10.69 13.34
C ALA A 432 0.66 -12.09 13.90
N SER A 433 0.95 -12.35 15.17
CA SER A 433 0.80 -13.67 15.79
C SER A 433 -0.59 -14.30 15.64
N GLU A 434 -1.63 -13.47 15.48
CA GLU A 434 -3.01 -13.91 15.27
C GLU A 434 -3.36 -14.18 13.79
N PHE A 435 -2.54 -13.72 12.84
CA PHE A 435 -2.87 -13.70 11.40
C PHE A 435 -1.99 -14.63 10.56
N GLY A 436 -0.90 -15.14 11.10
CA GLY A 436 0.02 -16.05 10.43
C GLY A 436 1.47 -15.55 10.41
N GLU A 437 2.28 -16.21 9.58
CA GLU A 437 3.70 -15.90 9.47
C GLU A 437 3.94 -14.61 8.67
N MET A 438 5.04 -13.91 8.98
CA MET A 438 5.40 -12.63 8.37
C MET A 438 5.51 -12.72 6.84
N GLU A 439 6.08 -13.80 6.31
CA GLU A 439 6.21 -14.02 4.86
C GLU A 439 4.84 -13.99 4.17
N GLN A 440 3.87 -14.70 4.73
CA GLN A 440 2.51 -14.77 4.20
C GLN A 440 1.78 -13.42 4.28
N LEU A 441 2.03 -12.64 5.33
CA LEU A 441 1.45 -11.29 5.48
C LEU A 441 2.08 -10.32 4.49
N THR A 442 3.35 -10.49 4.18
CA THR A 442 4.05 -9.72 3.15
C THR A 442 3.49 -10.01 1.78
N GLU A 443 3.32 -11.29 1.42
CA GLU A 443 2.69 -11.69 0.16
C GLU A 443 1.27 -11.12 0.01
N LEU A 444 0.49 -11.16 1.09
CA LEU A 444 -0.84 -10.58 1.12
C LEU A 444 -0.80 -9.06 0.91
N SER A 445 0.13 -8.37 1.56
CA SER A 445 0.33 -6.93 1.40
C SER A 445 0.74 -6.59 -0.04
N ASP A 446 1.66 -7.36 -0.62
CA ASP A 446 2.12 -7.17 -2.00
C ASP A 446 0.99 -7.36 -3.01
N ALA A 447 0.21 -8.42 -2.84
CA ALA A 447 -0.98 -8.66 -3.66
C ALA A 447 -2.03 -7.55 -3.52
N ALA A 448 -2.18 -6.98 -2.33
CA ALA A 448 -3.07 -5.85 -2.09
C ALA A 448 -2.57 -4.57 -2.78
N TRP A 449 -1.26 -4.29 -2.75
CA TRP A 449 -0.65 -3.16 -3.48
C TRP A 449 -0.77 -3.32 -5.00
N GLU A 450 -0.48 -4.52 -5.52
CA GLU A 450 -0.65 -4.80 -6.94
C GLU A 450 -2.11 -4.60 -7.38
N TRP A 451 -3.06 -5.04 -6.55
CA TRP A 451 -4.47 -4.84 -6.81
C TRP A 451 -4.86 -3.34 -6.77
N ALA A 452 -4.38 -2.59 -5.77
CA ALA A 452 -4.65 -1.15 -5.64
C ALA A 452 -4.07 -0.36 -6.83
N ALA A 453 -2.86 -0.69 -7.28
CA ALA A 453 -2.23 -0.11 -8.46
C ALA A 453 -3.05 -0.33 -9.74
N LYS A 454 -3.47 -1.58 -9.96
CA LYS A 454 -4.35 -1.93 -11.09
C LYS A 454 -5.67 -1.18 -11.01
N ALA A 455 -6.22 -1.05 -9.81
CA ALA A 455 -7.45 -0.31 -9.57
C ALA A 455 -7.31 1.18 -9.91
N THR A 456 -6.17 1.80 -9.61
CA THR A 456 -5.88 3.21 -9.92
C THR A 456 -5.35 3.44 -11.34
N GLY A 457 -4.98 2.38 -12.03
CA GLY A 457 -4.50 2.44 -13.42
C GLY A 457 -3.02 2.79 -13.58
N HIS A 458 -2.20 2.55 -12.55
CA HIS A 458 -0.74 2.78 -12.59
C HIS A 458 0.04 1.66 -13.30
N ASP A 459 -0.62 0.65 -13.86
CA ASP A 459 0.02 -0.49 -14.54
C ASP A 459 0.74 -0.17 -15.87
N HIS A 460 0.84 1.10 -16.30
CA HIS A 460 1.26 1.43 -17.66
C HIS A 460 2.30 2.55 -17.79
N MET A 461 3.19 2.71 -16.83
CA MET A 461 4.36 3.59 -16.99
C MET A 461 5.67 2.80 -17.23
N ALA A 462 5.57 1.58 -17.75
CA ALA A 462 6.69 0.85 -18.35
C ALA A 462 6.55 0.97 -19.88
N ALA A 463 6.96 2.12 -20.44
CA ALA A 463 7.25 2.31 -21.86
C ALA A 463 8.27 3.44 -21.99
#